data_8f01cffcbad8dbda88aa4d67fbf98412
#
_entry.id   8f01cffcbad8dbda88aa4d67fbf98412
#
_cell.length_a   1.000
_cell.length_b   1.000
_cell.length_c   1.000
_cell.angle_alpha   90.00
_cell.angle_beta   90.00
_cell.angle_gamma   90.00
#
_symmetry.space_group_name_H-M   'P 1'
#
loop_
_entity.id
_entity.type
_entity.pdbx_description
1 polymer ?
#
loop_
_entity_poly.entity_id
_entity_poly.type
_entity_poly.pdbx_seq_one_letter_code
_entity_poly.pdbx_strand_id
1 'polypeptide(L)'
;AVAFLVGTVTWCMPHYVAPFVGIMLLIWVQCVRQARLWIWSGYPLGRLLVPVYVLLLLVALPVARLSVTDGGPIALTWRLERARLVASLLAEGGRHLVLVEYGPQAIYHAEWVHNGADPAAAPIVWARAMNREADQALRAAYPQRKAWRVVIAIDRPVLIQRLD
;
A
#
# COMPACT_ATOMS: atom_id res chain seq x y z
N ALA A 1 -6.91 28.49 -1.04
CA ALA A 1 -6.45 28.21 -2.43
C ALA A 1 -5.88 26.78 -2.55
N VAL A 2 -4.89 26.36 -1.75
CA VAL A 2 -4.29 25.01 -1.83
C VAL A 2 -5.30 23.90 -1.56
N ALA A 3 -6.15 24.04 -0.55
CA ALA A 3 -7.19 23.05 -0.24
C ALA A 3 -8.22 22.92 -1.39
N PHE A 4 -8.53 23.99 -2.08
CA PHE A 4 -9.38 23.98 -3.26
C PHE A 4 -8.71 23.26 -4.44
N LEU A 5 -7.45 23.56 -4.72
CA LEU A 5 -6.66 22.89 -5.76
C LEU A 5 -6.53 21.38 -5.50
N VAL A 6 -6.27 20.96 -4.26
CA VAL A 6 -6.18 19.56 -3.87
C VAL A 6 -7.55 18.87 -4.01
N GLY A 7 -8.65 19.56 -3.67
CA GLY A 7 -10.01 19.04 -3.82
C GLY A 7 -10.49 18.88 -5.27
N THR A 8 -9.87 19.57 -6.22
CA THR A 8 -10.19 19.45 -7.66
C THR A 8 -9.45 18.30 -8.35
N VAL A 9 -8.43 17.73 -7.70
CA VAL A 9 -7.71 16.57 -8.24
C VAL A 9 -8.49 15.30 -7.92
N THR A 10 -9.01 14.65 -8.95
CA THR A 10 -9.84 13.44 -8.86
C THR A 10 -9.14 12.28 -8.13
N TRP A 11 -7.81 12.29 -8.09
CA TRP A 11 -6.96 11.28 -7.44
C TRP A 11 -6.00 11.96 -6.46
N CYS A 12 -6.52 12.35 -5.31
CA CYS A 12 -5.71 13.00 -4.27
C CYS A 12 -4.85 11.96 -3.52
N MET A 13 -3.77 11.52 -4.14
CA MET A 13 -2.79 10.67 -3.47
C MET A 13 -1.91 11.53 -2.52
N PRO A 14 -1.58 11.03 -1.32
CA PRO A 14 -0.81 11.78 -0.33
C PRO A 14 0.52 12.36 -0.85
N HIS A 15 1.15 11.69 -1.81
CA HIS A 15 2.41 12.14 -2.39
C HIS A 15 2.26 13.38 -3.28
N TYR A 16 1.07 13.69 -3.82
CA TYR A 16 0.84 14.95 -4.55
C TYR A 16 0.85 16.17 -3.65
N VAL A 17 0.54 15.97 -2.36
CA VAL A 17 0.54 17.03 -1.35
C VAL A 17 1.92 17.18 -0.70
N ALA A 18 2.80 16.21 -0.84
CA ALA A 18 4.12 16.19 -0.21
C ALA A 18 4.94 17.48 -0.40
N PRO A 19 5.00 18.13 -1.58
CA PRO A 19 5.72 19.38 -1.75
C PRO A 19 5.18 20.53 -0.88
N PHE A 20 3.91 20.46 -0.51
CA PHE A 20 3.23 21.51 0.28
C PHE A 20 3.21 21.23 1.79
N VAL A 21 3.68 20.06 2.22
CA VAL A 21 3.63 19.65 3.65
C VAL A 21 4.38 20.65 4.52
N GLY A 22 5.53 21.16 4.09
CA GLY A 22 6.29 22.16 4.83
C GLY A 22 5.47 23.44 5.07
N ILE A 23 4.79 23.95 4.04
CA ILE A 23 3.94 25.15 4.13
C ILE A 23 2.74 24.86 5.04
N MET A 24 2.10 23.70 4.89
CA MET A 24 0.97 23.31 5.75
C MET A 24 1.39 23.22 7.22
N LEU A 25 2.55 22.67 7.52
CA LEU A 25 3.09 22.61 8.88
C LEU A 25 3.36 24.00 9.44
N LEU A 26 3.95 24.92 8.66
CA LEU A 26 4.16 26.30 9.08
C LEU A 26 2.84 27.00 9.40
N ILE A 27 1.83 26.88 8.54
CA ILE A 27 0.50 27.43 8.77
C ILE A 27 -0.11 26.83 10.03
N TRP A 28 -0.02 25.51 10.19
CA TRP A 28 -0.55 24.82 11.37
C TRP A 28 0.12 25.30 12.67
N VAL A 29 1.46 25.41 12.68
CA VAL A 29 2.20 25.94 13.86
C VAL A 29 1.78 27.37 14.18
N GLN A 30 1.60 28.23 13.17
CA GLN A 30 1.12 29.60 13.40
C GLN A 30 -0.32 29.61 13.94
N CYS A 31 -1.21 28.77 13.42
CA CYS A 31 -2.56 28.63 13.97
C CYS A 31 -2.55 28.19 15.42
N VAL A 32 -1.73 27.19 15.78
CA VAL A 32 -1.57 26.72 17.15
C VAL A 32 -1.02 27.84 18.04
N ARG A 33 -0.01 28.58 17.57
CA ARG A 33 0.54 29.75 18.29
C ARG A 33 -0.52 30.80 18.57
N GLN A 34 -1.32 31.17 17.57
CA GLN A 34 -2.41 32.14 17.76
C GLN A 34 -3.51 31.58 18.66
N ALA A 35 -3.89 30.32 18.49
CA ALA A 35 -4.90 29.68 19.34
C ALA A 35 -4.50 29.68 20.83
N ARG A 36 -3.21 29.53 21.16
CA ARG A 36 -2.72 29.62 22.55
C ARG A 36 -2.93 31.00 23.18
N LEU A 37 -2.99 32.04 22.39
CA LEU A 37 -3.19 33.43 22.85
C LEU A 37 -4.67 33.78 23.00
N TRP A 38 -5.58 32.87 22.63
CA TRP A 38 -7.00 33.11 22.64
C TRP A 38 -7.55 33.22 24.06
N ILE A 39 -8.19 34.37 24.32
CA ILE A 39 -8.84 34.68 25.59
C ILE A 39 -10.35 34.79 25.29
N TRP A 40 -11.16 34.09 26.08
CA TRP A 40 -12.62 34.15 26.00
C TRP A 40 -13.16 34.57 27.35
N SER A 41 -13.94 35.67 27.37
CA SER A 41 -14.55 36.22 28.59
C SER A 41 -13.56 36.36 29.76
N GLY A 42 -12.30 36.79 29.47
CA GLY A 42 -11.24 36.95 30.46
C GLY A 42 -10.47 35.68 30.81
N TYR A 43 -10.88 34.51 30.35
CA TYR A 43 -10.20 33.25 30.60
C TYR A 43 -9.26 32.88 29.45
N PRO A 44 -8.00 32.47 29.73
CA PRO A 44 -7.03 32.09 28.71
C PRO A 44 -7.29 30.66 28.20
N LEU A 45 -8.44 30.45 27.51
CA LEU A 45 -8.88 29.15 27.04
C LEU A 45 -7.88 28.50 26.09
N GLY A 46 -7.18 29.27 25.28
CA GLY A 46 -6.20 28.74 24.34
C GLY A 46 -5.04 28.00 25.01
N ARG A 47 -4.65 28.41 26.24
CA ARG A 47 -3.60 27.71 27.00
C ARG A 47 -4.02 26.32 27.48
N LEU A 48 -5.33 26.09 27.63
CA LEU A 48 -5.88 24.79 28.01
C LEU A 48 -6.22 23.95 26.78
N LEU A 49 -6.88 24.53 25.78
CA LEU A 49 -7.39 23.79 24.61
C LEU A 49 -6.29 23.28 23.71
N VAL A 50 -5.19 24.04 23.54
CA VAL A 50 -4.10 23.61 22.66
C VAL A 50 -3.39 22.34 23.14
N PRO A 51 -2.94 22.22 24.42
CA PRO A 51 -2.34 20.97 24.88
C PRO A 51 -3.32 19.79 24.85
N VAL A 52 -4.61 20.01 25.16
CA VAL A 52 -5.64 18.97 25.05
C VAL A 52 -5.78 18.51 23.59
N TYR A 53 -5.83 19.43 22.64
CA TYR A 53 -5.89 19.10 21.22
C TYR A 53 -4.65 18.29 20.76
N VAL A 54 -3.46 18.70 21.14
CA VAL A 54 -2.22 17.97 20.83
C VAL A 54 -2.24 16.57 21.45
N LEU A 55 -2.66 16.45 22.70
CA LEU A 55 -2.78 15.15 23.37
C LEU A 55 -3.80 14.25 22.65
N LEU A 56 -4.95 14.78 22.24
CA LEU A 56 -5.94 14.04 21.48
C LEU A 56 -5.37 13.53 20.14
N LEU A 57 -4.59 14.36 19.44
CA LEU A 57 -3.93 13.93 18.21
C LEU A 57 -2.91 12.81 18.47
N LEU A 58 -2.10 12.93 19.52
CA LEU A 58 -1.11 11.91 19.90
C LEU A 58 -1.74 10.57 20.25
N VAL A 59 -2.97 10.57 20.76
CA VAL A 59 -3.73 9.34 21.06
C VAL A 59 -4.51 8.85 19.84
N ALA A 60 -5.20 9.75 19.14
CA ALA A 60 -6.06 9.38 18.02
C ALA A 60 -5.28 8.79 16.84
N LEU A 61 -4.08 9.31 16.53
CA LEU A 61 -3.27 8.80 15.41
C LEU A 61 -2.83 7.34 15.60
N PRO A 62 -2.26 6.91 16.75
CA PRO A 62 -1.96 5.50 16.99
C PRO A 62 -3.20 4.62 17.00
N VAL A 63 -4.30 5.08 17.65
CA VAL A 63 -5.56 4.33 17.69
C VAL A 63 -6.13 4.13 16.28
N ALA A 64 -6.16 5.19 15.46
CA ALA A 64 -6.58 5.08 14.07
C ALA A 64 -5.68 4.12 13.26
N ARG A 65 -4.37 4.09 13.53
CA ARG A 65 -3.45 3.13 12.90
C ARG A 65 -3.75 1.69 13.31
N LEU A 66 -4.04 1.44 14.58
CA LEU A 66 -4.40 0.11 15.07
C LEU A 66 -5.73 -0.37 14.47
N SER A 67 -6.71 0.52 14.34
CA SER A 67 -8.02 0.21 13.75
C SER A 67 -7.95 -0.11 12.25
N VAL A 68 -6.96 0.43 11.55
CA VAL A 68 -6.76 0.17 10.10
C VAL A 68 -6.12 -1.21 9.82
N THR A 69 -5.54 -1.87 10.83
CA THR A 69 -4.88 -3.17 10.62
C THR A 69 -5.85 -4.35 10.47
N ASP A 70 -7.08 -4.26 11.01
CA ASP A 70 -8.05 -5.37 10.97
C ASP A 70 -9.06 -5.32 9.81
N GLY A 71 -9.07 -4.25 9.04
CA GLY A 71 -9.99 -4.06 7.91
C GLY A 71 -9.52 -2.99 6.94
N GLY A 72 -8.21 -2.77 6.91
CA GLY A 72 -7.59 -1.71 6.13
C GLY A 72 -7.92 -1.76 4.65
N PRO A 73 -7.71 -0.64 3.93
CA PRO A 73 -8.09 -0.54 2.53
C PRO A 73 -7.53 -1.72 1.74
N ILE A 74 -8.30 -2.20 0.79
CA ILE A 74 -8.00 -3.30 -0.16
C ILE A 74 -6.51 -3.33 -0.58
N ALA A 75 -5.86 -2.17 -0.62
CA ALA A 75 -4.44 -2.00 -0.93
C ALA A 75 -3.47 -2.65 0.08
N LEU A 76 -3.87 -2.92 1.32
CA LEU A 76 -3.00 -3.56 2.31
C LEU A 76 -3.14 -5.09 2.25
N THR A 77 -4.33 -5.57 1.92
CA THR A 77 -4.66 -7.00 1.89
C THR A 77 -3.82 -7.73 0.84
N TRP A 78 -3.71 -7.19 -0.38
CA TRP A 78 -2.93 -7.83 -1.43
C TRP A 78 -1.41 -7.91 -1.13
N ARG A 79 -0.87 -6.93 -0.39
CA ARG A 79 0.54 -6.96 0.04
C ARG A 79 0.79 -8.07 1.04
N LEU A 80 -0.13 -8.26 1.98
CA LEU A 80 -0.06 -9.34 2.96
C LEU A 80 -0.23 -10.70 2.30
N GLU A 81 -1.16 -10.83 1.36
CA GLU A 81 -1.36 -12.07 0.59
C GLU A 81 -0.13 -12.43 -0.23
N ARG A 82 0.45 -11.46 -0.94
CA ARG A 82 1.70 -11.67 -1.65
C ARG A 82 2.84 -12.07 -0.70
N ALA A 83 2.96 -11.42 0.45
CA ALA A 83 3.98 -11.75 1.44
C ALA A 83 3.79 -13.17 2.00
N ARG A 84 2.55 -13.59 2.26
CA ARG A 84 2.23 -14.96 2.69
C ARG A 84 2.59 -15.99 1.63
N LEU A 85 2.26 -15.71 0.36
CA LEU A 85 2.64 -16.58 -0.76
C LEU A 85 4.16 -16.69 -0.90
N VAL A 86 4.88 -15.57 -0.83
CA VAL A 86 6.35 -15.58 -0.83
C VAL A 86 6.90 -16.47 0.28
N ALA A 87 6.38 -16.31 1.51
CA ALA A 87 6.81 -17.10 2.64
C ALA A 87 6.54 -18.61 2.43
N SER A 88 5.38 -18.99 1.88
CA SER A 88 5.05 -20.39 1.60
C SER A 88 5.94 -21.00 0.52
N LEU A 89 6.21 -20.27 -0.56
CA LEU A 89 7.10 -20.74 -1.63
C LEU A 89 8.55 -20.90 -1.16
N LEU A 90 9.03 -19.95 -0.34
CA LEU A 90 10.37 -20.06 0.26
C LEU A 90 10.48 -21.25 1.23
N ALA A 91 9.42 -21.52 2.00
CA ALA A 91 9.36 -22.67 2.90
C ALA A 91 9.33 -24.01 2.15
N GLU A 92 8.72 -24.06 0.95
CA GLU A 92 8.74 -25.27 0.11
C GLU A 92 10.13 -25.57 -0.46
N GLY A 93 10.97 -24.56 -0.54
CA GLY A 93 12.32 -24.67 -1.08
C GLY A 93 12.39 -24.88 -2.59
N GLY A 94 13.59 -24.67 -3.13
CA GLY A 94 13.83 -24.70 -4.57
C GLY A 94 13.63 -23.33 -5.23
N ARG A 95 13.51 -23.35 -6.55
CA ARG A 95 13.30 -22.15 -7.36
C ARG A 95 11.91 -22.17 -7.95
N HIS A 96 11.24 -21.02 -7.96
CA HIS A 96 9.85 -20.89 -8.39
C HIS A 96 9.71 -19.89 -9.54
N LEU A 97 8.77 -20.16 -10.45
CA LEU A 97 8.27 -19.23 -11.45
C LEU A 97 6.78 -19.03 -11.20
N VAL A 98 6.38 -17.80 -10.93
CA VAL A 98 4.99 -17.46 -10.63
C VAL A 98 4.40 -16.64 -11.77
N LEU A 99 3.42 -17.21 -12.46
CA LEU A 99 2.63 -16.56 -13.50
C LEU A 99 1.41 -15.89 -12.83
N VAL A 100 1.35 -14.57 -12.89
CA VAL A 100 0.28 -13.77 -12.28
C VAL A 100 -0.75 -13.43 -13.34
N GLU A 101 -1.96 -13.89 -13.14
CA GLU A 101 -3.13 -13.58 -13.96
C GLU A 101 -3.99 -12.54 -13.25
N TYR A 102 -4.22 -11.41 -13.90
CA TYR A 102 -5.06 -10.33 -13.38
C TYR A 102 -6.48 -10.47 -13.92
N GLY A 103 -7.43 -10.65 -13.01
CA GLY A 103 -8.85 -10.66 -13.36
C GLY A 103 -9.33 -9.29 -13.87
N PRO A 104 -10.51 -9.22 -14.48
CA PRO A 104 -11.03 -8.01 -15.14
C PRO A 104 -11.24 -6.83 -14.18
N GLN A 105 -11.29 -7.07 -12.88
CA GLN A 105 -11.44 -6.05 -11.84
C GLN A 105 -10.16 -5.85 -11.03
N ALA A 106 -9.01 -6.33 -11.51
CA ALA A 106 -7.76 -6.16 -10.80
C ALA A 106 -7.40 -4.67 -10.62
N ILE A 107 -6.97 -4.30 -9.41
CA ILE A 107 -6.65 -2.91 -9.10
C ILE A 107 -5.32 -2.55 -9.77
N TYR A 108 -5.29 -1.46 -10.52
CA TYR A 108 -4.10 -0.95 -11.21
C TYR A 108 -2.87 -0.80 -10.30
N HIS A 109 -3.08 -0.51 -9.01
CA HIS A 109 -2.01 -0.31 -8.04
C HIS A 109 -1.59 -1.58 -7.29
N ALA A 110 -2.27 -2.70 -7.53
CA ALA A 110 -1.96 -3.99 -6.90
C ALA A 110 -1.07 -4.84 -7.80
N GLU A 111 0.05 -4.27 -8.28
CA GLU A 111 1.00 -4.99 -9.13
C GLU A 111 1.82 -5.98 -8.30
N TRP A 112 1.70 -7.26 -8.66
CA TRP A 112 2.45 -8.35 -8.03
C TRP A 112 3.73 -8.69 -8.76
N VAL A 113 3.80 -8.36 -10.06
CA VAL A 113 4.94 -8.67 -10.91
C VAL A 113 6.02 -7.61 -10.73
N HIS A 114 6.91 -7.86 -9.79
CA HIS A 114 8.17 -7.13 -9.69
C HIS A 114 9.29 -8.08 -9.26
N ASN A 115 10.39 -7.99 -9.95
CA ASN A 115 11.57 -8.78 -9.72
C ASN A 115 12.72 -7.89 -9.25
N GLY A 116 13.73 -8.51 -8.62
CA GLY A 116 14.99 -7.84 -8.36
C GLY A 116 15.80 -7.61 -9.65
N ALA A 117 16.96 -6.99 -9.51
CA ALA A 117 17.84 -6.67 -10.63
C ALA A 117 18.36 -7.90 -11.37
N ASP A 118 18.48 -9.03 -10.70
CA ASP A 118 18.88 -10.31 -11.28
C ASP A 118 17.77 -11.37 -11.06
N PRO A 119 16.85 -11.52 -12.01
CA PRO A 119 15.80 -12.54 -11.93
C PRO A 119 16.35 -13.96 -11.99
N ALA A 120 17.51 -14.18 -12.63
CA ALA A 120 18.10 -15.50 -12.77
C ALA A 120 18.57 -16.05 -11.41
N ALA A 121 19.14 -15.21 -10.55
CA ALA A 121 19.58 -15.58 -9.21
C ALA A 121 18.43 -15.63 -8.19
N ALA A 122 17.32 -14.95 -8.45
CA ALA A 122 16.20 -14.85 -7.51
C ALA A 122 15.57 -16.21 -7.22
N PRO A 123 15.19 -16.53 -5.97
CA PRO A 123 14.48 -17.76 -5.63
C PRO A 123 13.09 -17.83 -6.27
N ILE A 124 12.43 -16.70 -6.43
CA ILE A 124 11.10 -16.58 -7.04
C ILE A 124 11.19 -15.57 -8.19
N VAL A 125 10.78 -15.96 -9.38
CA VAL A 125 10.60 -15.08 -10.54
C VAL A 125 9.11 -14.88 -10.77
N TRP A 126 8.72 -13.62 -10.90
CA TRP A 126 7.34 -13.21 -11.15
C TRP A 126 7.18 -12.79 -12.61
N ALA A 127 6.17 -13.29 -13.26
CA ALA A 127 5.83 -12.90 -14.61
C ALA A 127 4.32 -12.74 -14.76
N ARG A 128 3.90 -11.88 -15.68
CA ARG A 128 2.49 -11.72 -16.02
C ARG A 128 2.06 -12.86 -16.93
N ALA A 129 0.99 -13.54 -16.59
CA ALA A 129 0.35 -14.50 -17.48
C ALA A 129 -0.21 -13.75 -18.70
N MET A 130 0.07 -14.23 -19.90
CA MET A 130 -0.37 -13.60 -21.15
C MET A 130 -1.30 -14.52 -21.91
N ASN A 131 -0.72 -15.37 -22.75
CA ASN A 131 -1.42 -16.38 -23.52
C ASN A 131 -0.70 -17.73 -23.33
N ARG A 132 -1.36 -18.80 -23.77
CA ARG A 132 -0.85 -20.16 -23.59
C ARG A 132 0.55 -20.37 -24.20
N GLU A 133 0.80 -19.78 -25.37
CA GLU A 133 2.08 -19.93 -26.08
C GLU A 133 3.21 -19.20 -25.34
N ALA A 134 2.98 -17.94 -24.95
CA ALA A 134 3.95 -17.15 -24.20
C ALA A 134 4.24 -17.76 -22.82
N ASP A 135 3.21 -18.24 -22.11
CA ASP A 135 3.37 -18.89 -20.82
C ASP A 135 4.17 -20.19 -20.93
N GLN A 136 3.95 -21.00 -22.02
CA GLN A 136 4.75 -22.20 -22.28
C GLN A 136 6.18 -21.88 -22.66
N ALA A 137 6.41 -20.87 -23.50
CA ALA A 137 7.75 -20.42 -23.86
C ALA A 137 8.54 -19.95 -22.64
N LEU A 138 7.88 -19.20 -21.74
CA LEU A 138 8.49 -18.74 -20.51
C LEU A 138 8.84 -19.92 -19.57
N ARG A 139 7.94 -20.89 -19.42
CA ARG A 139 8.23 -22.12 -18.66
C ARG A 139 9.41 -22.89 -19.22
N ALA A 140 9.49 -23.01 -20.57
CA ALA A 140 10.62 -23.65 -21.24
C ALA A 140 11.95 -22.92 -21.02
N ALA A 141 11.92 -21.59 -20.89
CA ALA A 141 13.09 -20.78 -20.56
C ALA A 141 13.59 -20.97 -19.10
N TYR A 142 12.70 -21.43 -18.20
CA TYR A 142 13.01 -21.68 -16.80
C TYR A 142 12.72 -23.14 -16.36
N PRO A 143 13.30 -24.15 -17.01
CA PRO A 143 12.93 -25.57 -16.82
C PRO A 143 13.24 -26.10 -15.40
N GLN A 144 14.14 -25.42 -14.67
CA GLN A 144 14.53 -25.82 -13.32
C GLN A 144 13.66 -25.18 -12.23
N ARG A 145 12.64 -24.41 -12.59
CA ARG A 145 11.75 -23.73 -11.65
C ARG A 145 10.40 -24.42 -11.59
N LYS A 146 9.89 -24.61 -10.40
CA LYS A 146 8.51 -25.05 -10.18
C LYS A 146 7.57 -23.93 -10.65
N ALA A 147 6.69 -24.22 -11.60
CA ALA A 147 5.80 -23.19 -12.15
C ALA A 147 4.45 -23.14 -11.41
N TRP A 148 4.00 -21.94 -11.15
CA TRP A 148 2.76 -21.64 -10.42
C TRP A 148 1.94 -20.64 -11.22
N ARG A 149 0.62 -20.78 -11.19
CA ARG A 149 -0.32 -19.77 -11.64
C ARG A 149 -1.05 -19.18 -10.45
N VAL A 150 -1.08 -17.87 -10.38
CA VAL A 150 -1.75 -17.11 -9.32
C VAL A 150 -2.75 -16.19 -9.97
N VAL A 151 -4.04 -16.37 -9.65
CA VAL A 151 -5.12 -15.53 -10.16
C VAL A 151 -5.50 -14.52 -9.11
N ILE A 152 -5.43 -13.24 -9.45
CA ILE A 152 -5.75 -12.12 -8.56
C ILE A 152 -7.08 -11.51 -9.00
N ALA A 153 -8.06 -11.50 -8.09
CA ALA A 153 -9.34 -10.83 -8.28
C ALA A 153 -9.72 -10.10 -6.99
N ILE A 154 -10.45 -8.97 -7.10
CA ILE A 154 -10.83 -8.14 -5.94
C ILE A 154 -11.74 -8.88 -4.97
N ASP A 155 -12.68 -9.66 -5.52
CA ASP A 155 -13.79 -10.25 -4.75
C ASP A 155 -13.57 -11.73 -4.43
N ARG A 156 -12.39 -12.27 -4.69
CA ARG A 156 -12.10 -13.69 -4.50
C ARG A 156 -10.73 -13.87 -3.82
N PRO A 157 -10.59 -14.92 -3.00
CA PRO A 157 -9.28 -15.30 -2.49
C PRO A 157 -8.33 -15.59 -3.65
N VAL A 158 -7.07 -15.31 -3.43
CA VAL A 158 -6.01 -15.61 -4.40
C VAL A 158 -5.98 -17.11 -4.66
N LEU A 159 -6.23 -17.51 -5.90
CA LEU A 159 -6.15 -18.90 -6.32
C LEU A 159 -4.72 -19.21 -6.75
N ILE A 160 -4.14 -20.24 -6.14
CA ILE A 160 -2.78 -20.69 -6.43
C ILE A 160 -2.90 -22.09 -7.02
N GLN A 161 -2.37 -22.27 -8.21
CA GLN A 161 -2.35 -23.55 -8.91
C GLN A 161 -0.92 -23.88 -9.34
N ARG A 162 -0.44 -25.06 -9.01
CA ARG A 162 0.83 -25.58 -9.53
C ARG A 162 0.61 -26.02 -10.99
N LEU A 163 1.55 -25.65 -11.83
CA LEU A 163 1.59 -26.03 -13.24
C LEU A 163 2.65 -27.13 -13.41
N ASP A 164 2.21 -28.37 -13.47
CA ASP A 164 3.09 -29.51 -13.72
C ASP A 164 3.52 -29.59 -15.18
#